data_e5db74c54810617bd1fbae019ebb746c
#
_entry.id   e5db74c54810617bd1fbae019ebb746c
#
_cell.length_a   1.000
_cell.length_b   1.000
_cell.length_c   1.000
_cell.angle_alpha   90.00
_cell.angle_beta   90.00
_cell.angle_gamma   90.00
#
_symmetry.space_group_name_H-M   'P 1'
#
loop_
_entity.id
_entity.type
_entity.pdbx_description
1 polymer ?
#
loop_
_entity_poly.entity_id
_entity_poly.type
_entity_poly.pdbx_seq_one_letter_code
_entity_poly.pdbx_strand_id
1 'polypeptide(L)'
;MNYIVLDLEWNQSPSGKIYSNKSLPFEIIEIGAVKLNSCFKEIGRFNELIKPRVYKNINHIIGNIIHIEEAELKNARSFKEVMDSFLEFCGSNYIFCTWGNLDLLELQRNMKYFGLKPLSKGPICYIDVQKIFALQTEGKKHQHTLEYAVDYFKIKKDISFHRAFFDAYYTAKVLRMIKRKNRKKLSFDTYCIPESKKEEVHIVFDSYYKYISRGFGSKTEAMHDEEVFYCGCYLCKRKTTEVIPWFSNNSKHYYCVSQCKKHGFIKCKNRIRKSESGKIYVVKTMKKISEEEKDILMEKYRKNLISSLPETSTSEIPNSSSDYQES
;
A
#
# COMPACT_ATOMS: atom_id res chain seq x y z
N MET A 1 3.21 -16.55 17.51
CA MET A 1 2.60 -15.68 16.49
C MET A 1 2.39 -16.53 15.23
N ASN A 2 1.18 -16.48 14.68
CA ASN A 2 0.79 -17.19 13.46
C ASN A 2 0.74 -16.22 12.27
N TYR A 3 0.69 -16.77 11.06
CA TYR A 3 0.50 -16.00 9.83
C TYR A 3 -0.79 -16.48 9.17
N ILE A 4 -1.67 -15.56 8.82
CA ILE A 4 -2.90 -15.81 8.08
C ILE A 4 -2.66 -15.35 6.65
N VAL A 5 -2.43 -16.29 5.76
CA VAL A 5 -2.32 -16.00 4.33
C VAL A 5 -3.73 -15.94 3.78
N LEU A 6 -4.15 -14.77 3.38
CA LEU A 6 -5.52 -14.42 3.00
C LEU A 6 -5.58 -14.05 1.54
N ASP A 7 -6.61 -14.50 0.89
CA ASP A 7 -7.06 -14.05 -0.42
C ASP A 7 -8.58 -13.96 -0.44
N LEU A 8 -9.14 -13.09 -1.28
CA LEU A 8 -10.56 -12.80 -1.36
C LEU A 8 -11.02 -12.79 -2.80
N GLU A 9 -12.21 -13.39 -3.05
CA GLU A 9 -12.94 -13.13 -4.28
C GLU A 9 -14.10 -12.18 -4.00
N TRP A 10 -14.36 -11.27 -4.93
CA TRP A 10 -15.44 -10.28 -4.80
C TRP A 10 -16.25 -10.11 -6.06
N ASN A 11 -17.52 -9.81 -5.88
CA ASN A 11 -18.42 -9.37 -6.92
C ASN A 11 -18.48 -7.83 -7.01
N GLN A 12 -18.88 -7.31 -8.14
CA GLN A 12 -19.07 -5.89 -8.39
C GLN A 12 -20.34 -5.63 -9.20
N SER A 13 -20.70 -4.36 -9.37
CA SER A 13 -21.89 -4.00 -10.15
C SER A 13 -21.85 -4.61 -11.56
N PRO A 14 -22.86 -5.38 -11.95
CA PRO A 14 -22.95 -5.93 -13.31
C PRO A 14 -23.13 -4.83 -14.38
N SER A 15 -23.66 -3.68 -13.98
CA SER A 15 -23.90 -2.50 -14.87
C SER A 15 -22.70 -1.54 -14.91
N GLY A 16 -21.55 -1.95 -14.40
CA GLY A 16 -20.31 -1.19 -14.46
C GLY A 16 -20.11 -0.20 -13.29
N LYS A 17 -18.97 0.47 -13.31
CA LYS A 17 -18.49 1.32 -12.21
C LYS A 17 -19.40 2.49 -11.86
N ILE A 18 -20.14 3.03 -12.82
CA ILE A 18 -21.05 4.19 -12.61
C ILE A 18 -22.20 3.81 -11.67
N TYR A 19 -22.66 2.58 -11.75
CA TYR A 19 -23.75 2.04 -10.93
C TYR A 19 -23.27 1.30 -9.69
N SER A 20 -21.97 1.39 -9.41
CA SER A 20 -21.38 0.76 -8.22
C SER A 20 -21.77 1.51 -6.95
N ASN A 21 -22.05 0.76 -5.89
CA ASN A 21 -22.24 1.34 -4.55
C ASN A 21 -20.91 1.96 -4.09
N LYS A 22 -20.89 3.27 -3.88
CA LYS A 22 -19.69 4.02 -3.49
C LYS A 22 -19.08 3.55 -2.17
N SER A 23 -19.90 3.04 -1.25
CA SER A 23 -19.45 2.52 0.05
C SER A 23 -19.05 1.05 -0.01
N LEU A 24 -19.44 0.32 -1.05
CA LEU A 24 -19.10 -1.09 -1.27
C LEU A 24 -18.90 -1.34 -2.77
N PRO A 25 -17.79 -0.86 -3.37
CA PRO A 25 -17.53 -1.07 -4.79
C PRO A 25 -17.31 -2.56 -5.14
N PHE A 26 -16.80 -3.32 -4.17
CA PHE A 26 -16.52 -4.75 -4.26
C PHE A 26 -17.16 -5.47 -3.06
N GLU A 27 -18.09 -6.36 -3.33
CA GLU A 27 -18.74 -7.20 -2.31
C GLU A 27 -18.06 -8.56 -2.26
N ILE A 28 -17.50 -8.92 -1.12
CA ILE A 28 -16.79 -10.20 -0.93
C ILE A 28 -17.77 -11.34 -1.02
N ILE A 29 -17.45 -12.33 -1.84
CA ILE A 29 -18.23 -13.56 -2.07
C ILE A 29 -17.49 -14.85 -1.73
N GLU A 30 -16.17 -14.80 -1.51
CA GLU A 30 -15.39 -15.93 -1.01
C GLU A 30 -14.25 -15.42 -0.13
N ILE A 31 -13.97 -16.09 0.98
CA ILE A 31 -12.79 -15.90 1.82
C ILE A 31 -12.01 -17.20 1.82
N GLY A 32 -10.76 -17.15 1.34
CA GLY A 32 -9.80 -18.22 1.38
C GLY A 32 -8.61 -17.87 2.28
N ALA A 33 -8.22 -18.77 3.17
CA ALA A 33 -7.04 -18.54 3.98
C ALA A 33 -6.27 -19.81 4.36
N VAL A 34 -4.95 -19.66 4.51
CA VAL A 34 -4.06 -20.68 5.05
C VAL A 34 -3.41 -20.15 6.31
N LYS A 35 -3.52 -20.87 7.41
CA LYS A 35 -2.88 -20.53 8.68
C LYS A 35 -1.52 -21.22 8.79
N LEU A 36 -0.47 -20.43 8.99
CA LEU A 36 0.88 -20.92 9.17
C LEU A 36 1.35 -20.60 10.59
N ASN A 37 2.15 -21.50 11.17
CA ASN A 37 2.81 -21.25 12.45
C ASN A 37 4.06 -20.36 12.30
N SER A 38 4.78 -20.10 13.41
CA SER A 38 6.02 -19.30 13.43
C SER A 38 7.17 -19.85 12.54
N CYS A 39 7.12 -21.14 12.20
CA CYS A 39 8.06 -21.78 11.28
C CYS A 39 7.53 -21.81 9.83
N PHE A 40 6.44 -21.13 9.54
CA PHE A 40 5.75 -21.14 8.25
C PHE A 40 5.23 -22.52 7.81
N LYS A 41 5.00 -23.43 8.77
CA LYS A 41 4.32 -24.71 8.52
C LYS A 41 2.82 -24.48 8.58
N GLU A 42 2.09 -25.03 7.62
CA GLU A 42 0.63 -25.00 7.58
C GLU A 42 0.04 -25.74 8.79
N ILE A 43 -0.93 -25.12 9.47
CA ILE A 43 -1.62 -25.64 10.64
C ILE A 43 -3.15 -25.50 10.57
N GLY A 44 -3.68 -24.94 9.48
CA GLY A 44 -5.12 -24.83 9.27
C GLY A 44 -5.46 -24.20 7.93
N ARG A 45 -6.70 -24.42 7.50
CA ARG A 45 -7.28 -23.93 6.26
C ARG A 45 -8.66 -23.35 6.52
N PHE A 46 -9.00 -22.32 5.78
CA PHE A 46 -10.33 -21.71 5.79
C PHE A 46 -10.76 -21.47 4.34
N ASN A 47 -11.99 -21.86 4.01
CA ASN A 47 -12.56 -21.64 2.69
C ASN A 47 -14.08 -21.58 2.81
N GLU A 48 -14.65 -20.39 2.63
CA GLU A 48 -16.10 -20.18 2.79
C GLU A 48 -16.62 -19.22 1.71
N LEU A 49 -17.72 -19.65 1.08
CA LEU A 49 -18.51 -18.79 0.20
C LEU A 49 -19.42 -17.88 1.02
N ILE A 50 -19.71 -16.71 0.45
CA ILE A 50 -20.54 -15.68 1.08
C ILE A 50 -21.69 -15.31 0.15
N LYS A 51 -22.90 -15.32 0.69
CA LYS A 51 -24.10 -14.91 -0.02
C LYS A 51 -24.09 -13.40 -0.29
N PRO A 52 -24.05 -12.95 -1.57
CA PRO A 52 -24.07 -11.54 -1.89
C PRO A 52 -25.43 -10.91 -1.54
N ARG A 53 -25.40 -9.71 -0.94
CA ARG A 53 -26.58 -8.94 -0.57
C ARG A 53 -26.81 -7.73 -1.45
N VAL A 54 -25.75 -7.11 -1.93
CA VAL A 54 -25.77 -5.86 -2.73
C VAL A 54 -25.79 -6.20 -4.21
N TYR A 55 -24.83 -7.00 -4.68
CA TYR A 55 -24.73 -7.42 -6.08
C TYR A 55 -25.20 -8.87 -6.21
N LYS A 56 -26.55 -9.06 -6.22
CA LYS A 56 -27.20 -10.39 -6.21
C LYS A 56 -26.85 -11.24 -7.42
N ASN A 57 -26.66 -10.60 -8.58
CA ASN A 57 -26.24 -11.28 -9.81
C ASN A 57 -24.72 -11.18 -9.93
N ILE A 58 -24.07 -12.27 -10.27
CA ILE A 58 -22.62 -12.27 -10.51
C ILE A 58 -22.32 -11.43 -11.76
N ASN A 59 -21.34 -10.55 -11.65
CA ASN A 59 -20.81 -9.85 -12.81
C ASN A 59 -20.24 -10.89 -13.80
N HIS A 60 -20.64 -10.83 -15.08
CA HIS A 60 -20.30 -11.84 -16.08
C HIS A 60 -18.78 -12.04 -16.26
N ILE A 61 -17.99 -10.96 -16.12
CA ILE A 61 -16.52 -11.05 -16.22
C ILE A 61 -15.98 -11.87 -15.04
N ILE A 62 -16.50 -11.61 -13.84
CA ILE A 62 -16.09 -12.30 -12.62
C ILE A 62 -16.51 -13.76 -12.66
N GLY A 63 -17.76 -14.05 -13.04
CA GLY A 63 -18.27 -15.42 -13.17
C GLY A 63 -17.42 -16.30 -14.08
N ASN A 64 -16.91 -15.73 -15.18
CA ASN A 64 -16.03 -16.45 -16.10
C ASN A 64 -14.64 -16.75 -15.52
N ILE A 65 -14.22 -16.01 -14.51
CA ILE A 65 -12.88 -16.13 -13.90
C ILE A 65 -12.92 -17.07 -12.70
N ILE A 66 -13.88 -16.87 -11.79
CA ILE A 66 -13.88 -17.55 -10.48
C ILE A 66 -14.55 -18.91 -10.48
N HIS A 67 -15.30 -19.29 -11.53
CA HIS A 67 -15.99 -20.56 -11.66
C HIS A 67 -16.85 -20.94 -10.43
N ILE A 68 -17.56 -19.99 -9.85
CA ILE A 68 -18.53 -20.19 -8.77
C ILE A 68 -19.94 -20.15 -9.37
N GLU A 69 -20.75 -21.15 -9.09
CA GLU A 69 -22.12 -21.19 -9.54
C GLU A 69 -23.03 -20.29 -8.68
N GLU A 70 -23.98 -19.58 -9.30
CA GLU A 70 -24.93 -18.75 -8.57
C GLU A 70 -25.74 -19.53 -7.51
N ALA A 71 -25.99 -20.81 -7.76
CA ALA A 71 -26.68 -21.68 -6.82
C ALA A 71 -25.91 -21.90 -5.52
N GLU A 72 -24.57 -21.99 -5.60
CA GLU A 72 -23.69 -22.10 -4.43
C GLU A 72 -23.76 -20.83 -3.58
N LEU A 73 -23.68 -19.65 -4.22
CA LEU A 73 -23.78 -18.36 -3.51
C LEU A 73 -25.15 -18.10 -2.88
N LYS A 74 -26.24 -18.54 -3.53
CA LYS A 74 -27.61 -18.41 -2.97
C LYS A 74 -27.77 -19.17 -1.66
N ASN A 75 -27.10 -20.30 -1.52
CA ASN A 75 -27.15 -21.17 -0.34
C ASN A 75 -26.03 -20.87 0.68
N ALA A 76 -25.09 -19.98 0.35
CA ALA A 76 -23.98 -19.62 1.22
C ALA A 76 -24.45 -18.82 2.45
N ARG A 77 -23.60 -18.83 3.47
CA ARG A 77 -23.78 -18.07 4.72
C ARG A 77 -23.67 -16.56 4.46
N SER A 78 -24.19 -15.76 5.37
CA SER A 78 -24.04 -14.30 5.31
C SER A 78 -22.60 -13.87 5.59
N PHE A 79 -22.21 -12.68 5.10
CA PHE A 79 -20.90 -12.11 5.36
C PHE A 79 -20.57 -12.07 6.87
N LYS A 80 -21.54 -11.72 7.71
CA LYS A 80 -21.34 -11.64 9.16
C LYS A 80 -21.00 -12.99 9.77
N GLU A 81 -21.76 -14.03 9.44
CA GLU A 81 -21.54 -15.38 9.97
C GLU A 81 -20.19 -15.96 9.52
N VAL A 82 -19.80 -15.72 8.26
CA VAL A 82 -18.50 -16.16 7.74
C VAL A 82 -17.36 -15.38 8.41
N MET A 83 -17.53 -14.06 8.63
CA MET A 83 -16.53 -13.24 9.34
C MET A 83 -16.35 -13.66 10.79
N ASP A 84 -17.41 -14.00 11.51
CA ASP A 84 -17.29 -14.49 12.89
C ASP A 84 -16.45 -15.79 12.92
N SER A 85 -16.74 -16.75 12.02
CA SER A 85 -15.95 -17.98 11.88
C SER A 85 -14.51 -17.72 11.41
N PHE A 86 -14.30 -16.75 10.51
CA PHE A 86 -12.97 -16.39 10.03
C PHE A 86 -12.10 -15.76 11.14
N LEU A 87 -12.67 -14.88 11.95
CA LEU A 87 -11.95 -14.29 13.07
C LEU A 87 -11.62 -15.31 14.16
N GLU A 88 -12.52 -16.26 14.43
CA GLU A 88 -12.25 -17.40 15.30
C GLU A 88 -11.09 -18.24 14.74
N PHE A 89 -11.11 -18.60 13.46
CA PHE A 89 -10.00 -19.28 12.79
C PHE A 89 -8.68 -18.52 12.91
N CYS A 90 -8.66 -17.19 12.74
CA CYS A 90 -7.46 -16.36 12.91
C CYS A 90 -6.90 -16.47 14.34
N GLY A 91 -7.76 -16.43 15.36
CA GLY A 91 -7.36 -16.37 16.77
C GLY A 91 -6.87 -14.99 17.19
N SER A 92 -6.06 -14.91 18.26
CA SER A 92 -5.68 -13.62 18.87
C SER A 92 -4.28 -13.12 18.51
N ASN A 93 -3.38 -13.98 18.04
CA ASN A 93 -1.97 -13.64 17.83
C ASN A 93 -1.50 -14.04 16.41
N TYR A 94 -1.75 -13.16 15.45
CA TYR A 94 -1.44 -13.40 14.05
C TYR A 94 -1.03 -12.14 13.30
N ILE A 95 -0.44 -12.34 12.11
CA ILE A 95 -0.17 -11.32 11.10
C ILE A 95 -0.81 -11.78 9.79
N PHE A 96 -1.52 -10.89 9.12
CA PHE A 96 -2.01 -11.14 7.77
C PHE A 96 -0.88 -11.15 6.75
N CYS A 97 -1.02 -12.00 5.75
CA CYS A 97 -0.15 -12.06 4.57
C CYS A 97 -1.05 -12.10 3.34
N THR A 98 -0.86 -11.17 2.39
CA THR A 98 -1.70 -11.08 1.19
C THR A 98 -0.84 -10.93 -0.07
N TRP A 99 -1.39 -11.25 -1.23
CA TRP A 99 -0.75 -10.97 -2.52
C TRP A 99 -1.06 -9.54 -2.97
N GLY A 100 -0.38 -8.55 -2.38
CA GLY A 100 -0.62 -7.13 -2.58
C GLY A 100 -1.35 -6.49 -1.40
N ASN A 101 -2.11 -5.43 -1.64
CA ASN A 101 -2.70 -4.61 -0.58
C ASN A 101 -4.23 -4.48 -0.65
N LEU A 102 -4.88 -5.08 -1.63
CA LEU A 102 -6.32 -4.87 -1.83
C LEU A 102 -7.17 -5.69 -0.87
N ASP A 103 -6.79 -6.94 -0.58
CA ASP A 103 -7.58 -7.85 0.26
C ASP A 103 -7.90 -7.25 1.64
N LEU A 104 -6.90 -6.74 2.35
CA LEU A 104 -7.13 -6.13 3.66
C LEU A 104 -7.97 -4.85 3.58
N LEU A 105 -7.81 -4.07 2.52
CA LEU A 105 -8.62 -2.87 2.30
C LEU A 105 -10.08 -3.24 2.09
N GLU A 106 -10.36 -4.18 1.19
CA GLU A 106 -11.74 -4.58 0.86
C GLU A 106 -12.38 -5.37 2.00
N LEU A 107 -11.62 -6.19 2.74
CA LEU A 107 -12.11 -6.85 3.94
C LEU A 107 -12.65 -5.84 4.95
N GLN A 108 -11.86 -4.82 5.28
CA GLN A 108 -12.25 -3.78 6.23
C GLN A 108 -13.41 -2.92 5.72
N ARG A 109 -13.46 -2.67 4.40
CA ARG A 109 -14.57 -1.95 3.77
C ARG A 109 -15.87 -2.73 3.86
N ASN A 110 -15.85 -4.03 3.56
CA ASN A 110 -17.01 -4.91 3.71
C ASN A 110 -17.44 -5.00 5.18
N MET A 111 -16.51 -5.19 6.10
CA MET A 111 -16.82 -5.20 7.54
C MET A 111 -17.53 -3.92 7.97
N LYS A 112 -17.04 -2.76 7.57
CA LYS A 112 -17.67 -1.47 7.86
C LYS A 112 -19.07 -1.36 7.26
N TYR A 113 -19.22 -1.77 5.99
CA TYR A 113 -20.51 -1.71 5.28
C TYR A 113 -21.57 -2.57 5.96
N PHE A 114 -21.21 -3.77 6.41
CA PHE A 114 -22.11 -4.69 7.10
C PHE A 114 -22.20 -4.46 8.64
N GLY A 115 -21.66 -3.36 9.14
CA GLY A 115 -21.78 -2.94 10.54
C GLY A 115 -20.97 -3.78 11.52
N LEU A 116 -19.89 -4.42 11.07
CA LEU A 116 -18.95 -5.14 11.93
C LEU A 116 -17.91 -4.21 12.54
N LYS A 117 -17.37 -4.61 13.71
CA LYS A 117 -16.28 -3.88 14.35
C LYS A 117 -15.03 -3.91 13.46
N PRO A 118 -14.26 -2.80 13.38
CA PRO A 118 -13.03 -2.78 12.61
C PRO A 118 -12.00 -3.76 13.18
N LEU A 119 -11.16 -4.32 12.32
CA LEU A 119 -10.04 -5.20 12.71
C LEU A 119 -9.03 -4.48 13.61
N SER A 120 -8.89 -3.17 13.43
CA SER A 120 -7.99 -2.31 14.21
C SER A 120 -8.52 -0.89 14.25
N LYS A 121 -8.20 -0.16 15.32
CA LYS A 121 -8.45 1.29 15.40
C LYS A 121 -7.45 2.10 14.58
N GLY A 122 -6.29 1.54 14.26
CA GLY A 122 -5.23 2.17 13.50
C GLY A 122 -4.70 1.30 12.37
N PRO A 123 -3.58 1.66 11.74
CA PRO A 123 -2.99 0.92 10.64
C PRO A 123 -2.67 -0.53 11.00
N ILE A 124 -3.05 -1.46 10.14
CA ILE A 124 -2.76 -2.88 10.31
C ILE A 124 -1.37 -3.18 9.73
N CYS A 125 -0.52 -3.80 10.55
CA CYS A 125 0.76 -4.33 10.11
C CYS A 125 0.56 -5.70 9.46
N TYR A 126 1.05 -5.89 8.24
CA TYR A 126 0.90 -7.13 7.48
C TYR A 126 2.11 -7.41 6.59
N ILE A 127 2.18 -8.60 6.01
CA ILE A 127 3.18 -8.99 5.02
C ILE A 127 2.53 -8.91 3.62
N ASP A 128 2.97 -7.95 2.83
CA ASP A 128 2.68 -7.88 1.41
C ASP A 128 3.63 -8.84 0.67
N VAL A 129 3.13 -10.03 0.37
CA VAL A 129 3.92 -11.13 -0.22
C VAL A 129 4.41 -10.77 -1.62
N GLN A 130 3.58 -10.11 -2.43
CA GLN A 130 3.95 -9.62 -3.75
C GLN A 130 5.15 -8.67 -3.67
N LYS A 131 5.11 -7.72 -2.73
CA LYS A 131 6.18 -6.75 -2.53
C LYS A 131 7.48 -7.39 -2.04
N ILE A 132 7.43 -8.32 -1.09
CA ILE A 132 8.64 -9.00 -0.62
C ILE A 132 9.19 -9.99 -1.65
N PHE A 133 8.35 -10.56 -2.51
CA PHE A 133 8.76 -11.33 -3.68
C PHE A 133 9.51 -10.43 -4.68
N ALA A 134 8.97 -9.27 -5.03
CA ALA A 134 9.63 -8.31 -5.92
C ALA A 134 10.98 -7.79 -5.40
N LEU A 135 11.23 -7.82 -4.08
CA LEU A 135 12.54 -7.52 -3.50
C LEU A 135 13.57 -8.63 -3.68
N GLN A 136 13.13 -9.85 -3.99
CA GLN A 136 13.98 -11.01 -4.21
C GLN A 136 14.33 -11.19 -5.70
N THR A 137 13.45 -10.81 -6.59
CA THR A 137 13.70 -10.71 -8.02
C THR A 137 14.40 -9.39 -8.32
N GLU A 138 15.29 -9.34 -9.31
CA GLU A 138 16.13 -8.16 -9.60
C GLU A 138 15.36 -6.91 -10.05
N GLY A 139 14.09 -7.05 -10.35
CA GLY A 139 13.22 -5.98 -10.81
C GLY A 139 12.39 -5.32 -9.72
N LYS A 140 12.98 -4.52 -8.83
CA LYS A 140 12.29 -3.77 -7.76
C LYS A 140 11.11 -2.89 -8.18
N LYS A 141 10.84 -2.74 -9.47
CA LYS A 141 9.83 -1.83 -10.04
C LYS A 141 8.58 -2.54 -10.57
N HIS A 142 8.57 -3.85 -10.67
CA HIS A 142 7.46 -4.59 -11.27
C HIS A 142 6.62 -5.31 -10.21
N GLN A 143 5.32 -5.11 -10.26
CA GLN A 143 4.36 -5.96 -9.56
C GLN A 143 4.14 -7.21 -10.44
N HIS A 144 4.57 -8.37 -9.93
CA HIS A 144 4.39 -9.64 -10.60
C HIS A 144 3.03 -10.26 -10.22
N THR A 145 2.46 -11.08 -11.09
CA THR A 145 1.28 -11.90 -10.76
C THR A 145 1.68 -13.02 -9.81
N LEU A 146 0.70 -13.61 -9.11
CA LEU A 146 0.93 -14.77 -8.25
C LEU A 146 1.42 -15.96 -9.10
N GLU A 147 0.81 -16.17 -10.26
CA GLU A 147 1.19 -17.22 -11.18
C GLU A 147 2.65 -17.13 -11.61
N TYR A 148 3.13 -15.92 -11.94
CA TYR A 148 4.55 -15.69 -12.23
C TYR A 148 5.46 -16.11 -11.05
N ALA A 149 5.06 -15.81 -9.82
CA ALA A 149 5.86 -16.18 -8.65
C ALA A 149 5.86 -17.70 -8.39
N VAL A 150 4.76 -18.37 -8.67
CA VAL A 150 4.63 -19.83 -8.63
C VAL A 150 5.58 -20.47 -9.64
N ASP A 151 5.61 -19.96 -10.89
CA ASP A 151 6.51 -20.44 -11.94
C ASP A 151 7.98 -20.16 -11.61
N TYR A 152 8.28 -18.94 -11.12
CA TYR A 152 9.62 -18.54 -10.72
C TYR A 152 10.25 -19.50 -9.68
N PHE A 153 9.45 -19.94 -8.70
CA PHE A 153 9.89 -20.90 -7.70
C PHE A 153 9.69 -22.37 -8.10
N LYS A 154 9.20 -22.63 -9.33
CA LYS A 154 8.91 -23.99 -9.83
C LYS A 154 7.96 -24.75 -8.89
N ILE A 155 7.01 -24.05 -8.30
CA ILE A 155 5.97 -24.66 -7.47
C ILE A 155 5.01 -25.43 -8.38
N LYS A 156 4.75 -26.71 -8.04
CA LYS A 156 3.79 -27.52 -8.81
C LYS A 156 2.41 -26.87 -8.77
N LYS A 157 1.82 -26.65 -9.96
CA LYS A 157 0.44 -26.19 -10.14
C LYS A 157 -0.49 -27.40 -10.07
N ASP A 158 -0.90 -27.76 -8.87
CA ASP A 158 -1.74 -28.93 -8.55
C ASP A 158 -3.23 -28.55 -8.39
N ILE A 159 -3.55 -27.26 -8.33
CA ILE A 159 -4.90 -26.71 -8.28
C ILE A 159 -5.00 -25.49 -9.22
N SER A 160 -6.23 -25.17 -9.67
CA SER A 160 -6.48 -23.99 -10.50
C SER A 160 -6.30 -22.69 -9.71
N PHE A 161 -6.03 -21.58 -10.41
CA PHE A 161 -6.07 -20.23 -9.84
C PHE A 161 -7.50 -19.67 -9.86
N HIS A 162 -7.67 -18.48 -9.30
CA HIS A 162 -8.91 -17.71 -9.27
C HIS A 162 -10.01 -18.32 -8.38
N ARG A 163 -9.60 -18.86 -7.26
CA ARG A 163 -10.44 -19.19 -6.10
C ARG A 163 -9.67 -18.74 -4.86
N ALA A 164 -10.32 -18.04 -3.96
CA ALA A 164 -9.69 -17.42 -2.81
C ALA A 164 -8.80 -18.38 -2.01
N PHE A 165 -9.29 -19.60 -1.74
CA PHE A 165 -8.47 -20.60 -1.04
C PHE A 165 -7.24 -21.04 -1.85
N PHE A 166 -7.36 -21.21 -3.16
CA PHE A 166 -6.26 -21.68 -4.00
C PHE A 166 -5.17 -20.62 -4.14
N ASP A 167 -5.56 -19.35 -4.28
CA ASP A 167 -4.62 -18.24 -4.36
C ASP A 167 -3.95 -17.96 -3.01
N ALA A 168 -4.67 -18.09 -1.89
CA ALA A 168 -4.08 -18.10 -0.55
C ALA A 168 -3.06 -19.25 -0.35
N TYR A 169 -3.36 -20.45 -0.85
CA TYR A 169 -2.49 -21.62 -0.78
C TYR A 169 -1.19 -21.40 -1.60
N TYR A 170 -1.28 -20.91 -2.83
CA TYR A 170 -0.09 -20.59 -3.61
C TYR A 170 0.71 -19.43 -3.00
N THR A 171 0.04 -18.40 -2.49
CA THR A 171 0.68 -17.31 -1.77
C THR A 171 1.44 -17.81 -0.54
N ALA A 172 0.88 -18.79 0.20
CA ALA A 172 1.56 -19.43 1.32
C ALA A 172 2.80 -20.22 0.88
N LYS A 173 2.71 -20.97 -0.24
CA LYS A 173 3.87 -21.67 -0.81
C LYS A 173 4.96 -20.69 -1.26
N VAL A 174 4.61 -19.61 -1.95
CA VAL A 174 5.54 -18.56 -2.37
C VAL A 174 6.19 -17.91 -1.15
N LEU A 175 5.44 -17.56 -0.12
CA LEU A 175 5.97 -16.97 1.12
C LEU A 175 7.03 -17.87 1.77
N ARG A 176 6.83 -19.18 1.74
CA ARG A 176 7.83 -20.16 2.27
C ARG A 176 9.12 -20.23 1.45
N MET A 177 9.08 -19.90 0.16
CA MET A 177 10.24 -19.91 -0.75
C MET A 177 11.05 -18.61 -0.68
N ILE A 178 10.45 -17.52 -0.24
CA ILE A 178 11.13 -16.21 -0.09
C ILE A 178 12.23 -16.32 0.97
N LYS A 179 13.38 -15.68 0.71
CA LYS A 179 14.54 -15.66 1.64
C LYS A 179 14.12 -15.16 3.03
N ARG A 180 14.55 -15.85 4.08
CA ARG A 180 14.15 -15.59 5.49
C ARG A 180 14.29 -14.13 5.90
N LYS A 181 15.36 -13.43 5.45
CA LYS A 181 15.57 -11.99 5.72
C LYS A 181 14.48 -11.09 5.15
N ASN A 182 13.82 -11.49 4.07
CA ASN A 182 12.76 -10.70 3.43
C ASN A 182 11.39 -10.99 4.02
N ARG A 183 11.13 -12.18 4.57
CA ARG A 183 9.82 -12.54 5.17
C ARG A 183 9.42 -11.68 6.37
N LYS A 184 10.39 -11.02 7.02
CA LYS A 184 10.15 -10.12 8.15
C LYS A 184 9.87 -8.67 7.74
N LYS A 185 9.87 -8.36 6.44
CA LYS A 185 9.59 -6.99 5.97
C LYS A 185 8.09 -6.74 5.98
N LEU A 186 7.69 -5.80 6.82
CA LEU A 186 6.30 -5.47 7.05
C LEU A 186 5.83 -4.33 6.15
N SER A 187 4.58 -4.38 5.78
CA SER A 187 3.80 -3.30 5.18
C SER A 187 2.72 -2.84 6.14
N PHE A 188 2.04 -1.74 5.82
CA PHE A 188 0.95 -1.21 6.62
C PHE A 188 -0.24 -0.98 5.71
N ASP A 189 -1.35 -1.58 6.07
CA ASP A 189 -2.63 -1.14 5.58
C ASP A 189 -3.07 0.10 6.36
N THR A 190 -3.55 1.11 5.66
CA THR A 190 -3.92 2.41 6.21
C THR A 190 -5.40 2.72 5.97
N TYR A 191 -6.25 1.71 5.93
CA TYR A 191 -7.70 1.89 5.89
C TYR A 191 -8.17 2.67 7.12
N CYS A 192 -7.74 2.25 8.30
CA CYS A 192 -7.82 3.04 9.52
C CYS A 192 -6.49 3.78 9.73
N ILE A 193 -6.54 5.08 10.00
CA ILE A 193 -5.39 5.92 10.29
C ILE A 193 -5.38 6.30 11.76
N PRO A 194 -4.23 6.69 12.35
CA PRO A 194 -4.18 7.19 13.72
C PRO A 194 -5.12 8.38 13.91
N GLU A 195 -5.87 8.40 15.02
CA GLU A 195 -6.81 9.48 15.35
C GLU A 195 -6.12 10.61 16.13
N SER A 196 -5.08 10.28 16.89
CA SER A 196 -4.36 11.21 17.76
C SER A 196 -2.84 11.11 17.59
N LYS A 197 -2.12 12.13 18.06
CA LYS A 197 -0.63 12.16 18.03
C LYS A 197 -0.01 10.98 18.80
N LYS A 198 -0.67 10.45 19.83
CA LYS A 198 -0.19 9.32 20.62
C LYS A 198 -0.27 7.99 19.88
N GLU A 199 -1.16 7.90 18.89
CA GLU A 199 -1.38 6.70 18.09
C GLU A 199 -0.56 6.71 16.78
N GLU A 200 0.14 7.80 16.48
CA GLU A 200 1.00 7.88 15.33
C GLU A 200 2.03 6.75 15.32
N VAL A 201 2.22 6.15 14.16
CA VAL A 201 3.09 4.97 14.03
C VAL A 201 4.53 5.39 13.81
N HIS A 202 5.42 4.95 14.69
CA HIS A 202 6.86 5.19 14.63
C HIS A 202 7.61 3.85 14.71
N ILE A 203 8.11 3.33 13.57
CA ILE A 203 8.80 2.04 13.54
C ILE A 203 10.15 2.17 12.87
N VAL A 204 11.19 1.69 13.55
CA VAL A 204 12.54 1.53 13.01
C VAL A 204 12.69 0.09 12.52
N PHE A 205 12.96 -0.07 11.23
CA PHE A 205 13.34 -1.34 10.61
C PHE A 205 14.86 -1.38 10.39
N ASP A 206 15.41 -2.53 10.05
CA ASP A 206 16.85 -2.71 9.84
C ASP A 206 17.46 -1.71 8.84
N SER A 207 16.72 -1.32 7.79
CA SER A 207 17.21 -0.49 6.68
C SER A 207 16.48 0.84 6.49
N TYR A 208 15.42 1.11 7.24
CA TYR A 208 14.62 2.34 7.13
C TYR A 208 13.75 2.56 8.36
N TYR A 209 13.28 3.80 8.50
CA TYR A 209 12.27 4.20 9.48
C TYR A 209 10.96 4.50 8.76
N LYS A 210 9.84 4.16 9.39
CA LYS A 210 8.50 4.49 8.92
C LYS A 210 7.71 5.24 9.99
N TYR A 211 7.04 6.28 9.54
CA TYR A 211 6.08 7.05 10.33
C TYR A 211 4.76 7.14 9.56
N ILE A 212 3.65 7.03 10.28
CA ILE A 212 2.30 7.26 9.76
C ILE A 212 1.64 8.25 10.71
N SER A 213 1.31 9.42 10.19
CA SER A 213 0.71 10.50 10.98
C SER A 213 -0.76 10.22 11.31
N ARG A 214 -1.27 10.94 12.28
CA ARG A 214 -2.71 11.15 12.47
C ARG A 214 -3.35 11.81 11.25
N GLY A 215 -4.69 11.84 11.24
CA GLY A 215 -5.46 12.57 10.24
C GLY A 215 -5.49 14.07 10.52
N PHE A 216 -5.20 14.89 9.50
CA PHE A 216 -5.30 16.34 9.50
C PHE A 216 -6.54 16.79 8.72
N GLY A 217 -7.08 17.96 9.05
CA GLY A 217 -8.21 18.57 8.34
C GLY A 217 -7.86 19.05 6.94
N SER A 218 -6.61 19.45 6.72
CA SER A 218 -6.13 19.95 5.43
C SER A 218 -4.69 19.53 5.13
N LYS A 219 -4.30 19.65 3.86
CA LYS A 219 -2.91 19.46 3.44
C LYS A 219 -1.99 20.51 4.06
N THR A 220 -2.46 21.73 4.16
CA THR A 220 -1.70 22.84 4.77
C THR A 220 -1.38 22.54 6.22
N GLU A 221 -2.35 22.07 7.01
CA GLU A 221 -2.13 21.64 8.38
C GLU A 221 -1.07 20.54 8.48
N ALA A 222 -1.16 19.51 7.63
CA ALA A 222 -0.17 18.43 7.57
C ALA A 222 1.24 18.93 7.21
N MET A 223 1.34 19.94 6.36
CA MET A 223 2.63 20.52 5.94
C MET A 223 3.28 21.41 7.01
N HIS A 224 2.51 21.94 7.96
CA HIS A 224 3.03 22.71 9.08
C HIS A 224 3.31 21.88 10.34
N ASP A 225 2.99 20.58 10.31
CA ASP A 225 3.28 19.70 11.44
C ASP A 225 4.78 19.39 11.50
N GLU A 226 5.40 19.71 12.64
CA GLU A 226 6.85 19.59 12.85
C GLU A 226 7.33 18.14 12.67
N GLU A 227 6.57 17.15 13.17
CA GLU A 227 6.95 15.74 13.04
C GLU A 227 6.91 15.28 11.58
N VAL A 228 5.94 15.77 10.81
CA VAL A 228 5.77 15.41 9.38
C VAL A 228 6.97 15.85 8.56
N PHE A 229 7.45 17.09 8.74
CA PHE A 229 8.54 17.65 7.93
C PHE A 229 9.92 17.62 8.60
N TYR A 230 10.01 17.03 9.80
CA TYR A 230 11.31 16.79 10.43
C TYR A 230 12.09 15.68 9.72
N CYS A 231 13.35 15.94 9.40
CA CYS A 231 14.28 14.97 8.82
C CYS A 231 15.55 14.85 9.68
N GLY A 232 15.43 14.16 10.82
CA GLY A 232 16.56 13.83 11.69
C GLY A 232 17.17 12.45 11.39
N CYS A 233 18.23 12.10 12.08
CA CYS A 233 18.80 10.76 11.96
C CYS A 233 18.01 9.74 12.77
N TYR A 234 17.28 8.84 12.10
CA TYR A 234 16.48 7.81 12.77
C TYR A 234 17.32 6.74 13.51
N LEU A 235 18.62 6.63 13.18
CA LEU A 235 19.55 5.67 13.80
C LEU A 235 20.08 6.15 15.15
N CYS A 236 20.43 7.44 15.27
CA CYS A 236 20.99 7.98 16.52
C CYS A 236 20.17 9.14 17.12
N LYS A 237 19.06 9.50 16.49
CA LYS A 237 18.12 10.56 16.92
C LYS A 237 18.76 11.97 17.07
N ARG A 238 19.98 12.17 16.55
CA ARG A 238 20.68 13.45 16.57
C ARG A 238 20.15 14.38 15.48
N LYS A 239 20.29 15.68 15.71
CA LYS A 239 20.06 16.70 14.68
C LYS A 239 20.97 16.45 13.48
N THR A 240 20.50 16.76 12.31
CA THR A 240 21.18 16.62 11.03
C THR A 240 21.28 17.99 10.36
N THR A 241 22.24 18.14 9.44
CA THR A 241 22.33 19.32 8.59
C THR A 241 21.56 19.08 7.32
N GLU A 242 20.73 20.03 6.90
CA GLU A 242 20.00 19.95 5.63
C GLU A 242 20.98 20.03 4.46
N VAL A 243 20.84 19.12 3.48
CA VAL A 243 21.66 19.06 2.25
C VAL A 243 20.81 19.34 1.03
N ILE A 244 19.61 18.79 0.98
CA ILE A 244 18.59 19.06 -0.02
C ILE A 244 17.31 19.41 0.73
N PRO A 245 16.80 20.65 0.61
CA PRO A 245 15.56 21.06 1.26
C PRO A 245 14.35 20.27 0.73
N TRP A 246 13.22 20.38 1.43
CA TRP A 246 12.00 19.71 1.00
C TRP A 246 11.51 20.23 -0.35
N PHE A 247 11.33 19.32 -1.30
CA PHE A 247 10.79 19.62 -2.63
C PHE A 247 9.80 18.56 -3.09
N SER A 248 8.96 18.90 -4.09
CA SER A 248 7.96 18.02 -4.64
C SER A 248 7.72 18.29 -6.11
N ASN A 249 7.71 17.24 -6.93
CA ASN A 249 7.40 17.34 -8.37
C ASN A 249 5.90 17.14 -8.69
N ASN A 250 5.08 16.67 -7.75
CA ASN A 250 3.69 16.30 -8.00
C ASN A 250 2.72 16.59 -6.85
N SER A 251 3.14 17.43 -5.92
CA SER A 251 2.36 17.83 -4.73
C SER A 251 1.84 16.70 -3.82
N LYS A 252 2.18 15.44 -4.13
CA LYS A 252 1.81 14.24 -3.34
C LYS A 252 3.02 13.59 -2.68
N HIS A 253 4.20 13.72 -3.29
CA HIS A 253 5.46 13.14 -2.81
C HIS A 253 6.47 14.24 -2.56
N TYR A 254 6.93 14.35 -1.33
CA TYR A 254 7.96 15.31 -0.91
C TYR A 254 9.23 14.55 -0.55
N TYR A 255 10.37 15.14 -0.87
CA TYR A 255 11.69 14.58 -0.61
C TYR A 255 12.59 15.60 0.01
N CYS A 256 13.45 15.19 0.94
CA CYS A 256 14.61 15.97 1.38
C CYS A 256 15.78 15.04 1.67
N VAL A 257 16.96 15.58 1.77
CA VAL A 257 18.14 14.87 2.23
C VAL A 257 18.81 15.68 3.32
N SER A 258 19.13 15.04 4.43
CA SER A 258 19.93 15.60 5.51
C SER A 258 21.18 14.77 5.75
N GLN A 259 22.20 15.37 6.36
CA GLN A 259 23.47 14.73 6.70
C GLN A 259 23.61 14.55 8.20
N CYS A 260 23.80 13.33 8.63
CA CYS A 260 24.19 12.97 9.98
C CYS A 260 25.71 12.78 10.05
N LYS A 261 26.38 13.47 10.98
CA LYS A 261 27.86 13.34 11.16
C LYS A 261 28.31 11.88 11.37
N LYS A 262 27.48 11.03 12.02
CA LYS A 262 27.82 9.64 12.31
C LYS A 262 27.38 8.65 11.20
N HIS A 263 26.22 8.89 10.58
CA HIS A 263 25.59 7.89 9.71
C HIS A 263 25.53 8.29 8.23
N GLY A 264 26.02 9.47 7.87
CA GLY A 264 26.01 9.98 6.49
C GLY A 264 24.65 10.48 6.05
N PHE A 265 24.30 10.33 4.79
CA PHE A 265 23.11 10.91 4.20
C PHE A 265 21.83 10.13 4.56
N ILE A 266 20.81 10.88 4.99
CA ILE A 266 19.48 10.37 5.32
C ILE A 266 18.48 11.01 4.35
N LYS A 267 17.85 10.18 3.53
CA LYS A 267 16.75 10.57 2.67
C LYS A 267 15.44 10.46 3.41
N CYS A 268 14.67 11.54 3.44
CA CYS A 268 13.28 11.53 3.86
C CYS A 268 12.36 11.55 2.62
N LYS A 269 11.28 10.79 2.69
CA LYS A 269 10.21 10.80 1.70
C LYS A 269 8.86 10.83 2.40
N ASN A 270 8.09 11.88 2.19
CA ASN A 270 6.71 11.99 2.62
C ASN A 270 5.76 11.68 1.46
N ARG A 271 4.73 10.90 1.74
CA ARG A 271 3.59 10.68 0.84
C ARG A 271 2.35 11.24 1.52
N ILE A 272 1.76 12.28 0.94
CA ILE A 272 0.47 12.82 1.39
C ILE A 272 -0.64 11.97 0.79
N ARG A 273 -1.56 11.52 1.63
CA ARG A 273 -2.68 10.66 1.28
C ARG A 273 -3.97 11.19 1.87
N LYS A 274 -5.09 10.74 1.31
CA LYS A 274 -6.44 10.97 1.84
C LYS A 274 -7.00 9.65 2.37
N SER A 275 -7.55 9.67 3.57
CA SER A 275 -8.20 8.51 4.19
C SER A 275 -9.62 8.32 3.67
N GLU A 276 -10.23 7.19 3.97
CA GLU A 276 -11.65 6.92 3.68
C GLU A 276 -12.60 7.94 4.35
N SER A 277 -12.22 8.49 5.51
CA SER A 277 -12.95 9.55 6.19
C SER A 277 -12.72 10.96 5.63
N GLY A 278 -11.90 11.08 4.57
CA GLY A 278 -11.59 12.35 3.93
C GLY A 278 -10.44 13.14 4.57
N LYS A 279 -9.93 12.74 5.73
CA LYS A 279 -8.79 13.38 6.39
C LYS A 279 -7.49 13.17 5.60
N ILE A 280 -6.60 14.14 5.64
CA ILE A 280 -5.26 14.06 5.07
C ILE A 280 -4.32 13.38 6.08
N TYR A 281 -3.48 12.48 5.64
CA TYR A 281 -2.43 11.89 6.46
C TYR A 281 -1.14 11.69 5.66
N VAL A 282 -0.03 11.50 6.37
CA VAL A 282 1.29 11.40 5.77
C VAL A 282 1.95 10.07 6.13
N VAL A 283 2.48 9.40 5.12
CA VAL A 283 3.36 8.25 5.30
C VAL A 283 4.79 8.68 5.02
N LYS A 284 5.59 8.86 6.08
CA LYS A 284 7.01 9.19 5.98
C LYS A 284 7.86 7.94 5.98
N THR A 285 8.91 7.97 5.17
CA THR A 285 9.97 6.95 5.17
C THR A 285 11.31 7.66 5.21
N MET A 286 12.17 7.29 6.16
CA MET A 286 13.57 7.73 6.20
C MET A 286 14.49 6.55 5.98
N LYS A 287 15.51 6.71 5.17
CA LYS A 287 16.53 5.68 4.94
C LYS A 287 17.90 6.30 4.76
N LYS A 288 18.94 5.58 5.20
CA LYS A 288 20.32 5.89 4.82
C LYS A 288 20.49 5.65 3.33
N ILE A 289 21.18 6.57 2.65
CA ILE A 289 21.46 6.49 1.21
C ILE A 289 22.95 6.66 0.95
N SER A 290 23.42 6.24 -0.23
CA SER A 290 24.78 6.50 -0.71
C SER A 290 24.93 7.93 -1.25
N GLU A 291 26.16 8.27 -1.59
CA GLU A 291 26.49 9.57 -2.22
C GLU A 291 25.86 9.66 -3.62
N GLU A 292 25.95 8.60 -4.40
CA GLU A 292 25.34 8.52 -5.73
C GLU A 292 23.81 8.69 -5.67
N GLU A 293 23.14 8.06 -4.70
CA GLU A 293 21.68 8.25 -4.49
C GLU A 293 21.34 9.71 -4.10
N LYS A 294 22.21 10.38 -3.32
CA LYS A 294 22.09 11.82 -2.99
C LYS A 294 22.23 12.68 -4.24
N ASP A 295 23.23 12.41 -5.09
CA ASP A 295 23.50 13.20 -6.31
C ASP A 295 22.34 13.09 -7.32
N ILE A 296 21.78 11.90 -7.49
CA ILE A 296 20.56 11.71 -8.30
C ILE A 296 19.38 12.55 -7.76
N LEU A 297 19.25 12.67 -6.45
CA LEU A 297 18.22 13.50 -5.85
C LEU A 297 18.49 15.00 -5.97
N MET A 298 19.76 15.41 -5.89
CA MET A 298 20.19 16.78 -6.10
C MET A 298 19.87 17.24 -7.53
N GLU A 299 20.13 16.39 -8.51
CA GLU A 299 19.76 16.69 -9.91
C GLU A 299 18.24 16.86 -10.09
N LYS A 300 17.43 15.99 -9.46
CA LYS A 300 15.98 16.13 -9.44
C LYS A 300 15.49 17.41 -8.79
N TYR A 301 16.13 17.82 -7.70
CA TYR A 301 15.85 19.07 -7.02
C TYR A 301 16.16 20.28 -7.91
N ARG A 302 17.32 20.30 -8.57
CA ARG A 302 17.70 21.37 -9.52
C ARG A 302 16.69 21.50 -10.67
N LYS A 303 16.28 20.37 -11.28
CA LYS A 303 15.26 20.37 -12.33
C LYS A 303 13.90 20.91 -11.82
N ASN A 304 13.54 20.62 -10.57
CA ASN A 304 12.32 21.15 -9.96
C ASN A 304 12.40 22.67 -9.73
N LEU A 305 13.54 23.20 -9.32
CA LEU A 305 13.75 24.64 -9.17
C LEU A 305 13.59 25.37 -10.51
N ILE A 306 14.20 24.85 -11.59
CA ILE A 306 14.12 25.45 -12.93
C ILE A 306 12.67 25.47 -13.41
N SER A 307 11.92 24.38 -13.23
CA SER A 307 10.51 24.31 -13.64
C SER A 307 9.55 25.18 -12.80
N SER A 308 10.00 25.67 -11.66
CA SER A 308 9.21 26.56 -10.79
C SER A 308 9.53 28.07 -10.99
N LEU A 309 10.51 28.41 -11.84
CA LEU A 309 10.78 29.79 -12.21
C LEU A 309 9.70 30.25 -13.22
N PRO A 310 9.12 31.46 -13.05
CA PRO A 310 8.19 32.00 -14.02
C PRO A 310 8.94 32.18 -15.37
N GLU A 311 8.27 31.80 -16.47
CA GLU A 311 8.76 32.14 -17.80
C GLU A 311 8.88 33.67 -17.87
N THR A 312 10.12 34.17 -17.91
CA THR A 312 10.38 35.56 -18.20
C THR A 312 9.86 35.81 -19.60
N SER A 313 8.79 36.60 -19.71
CA SER A 313 8.29 37.13 -20.95
C SER A 313 9.50 37.79 -21.69
N THR A 314 9.87 37.20 -22.79
CA THR A 314 10.75 37.86 -23.77
C THR A 314 9.98 39.07 -24.29
N SER A 315 10.21 40.21 -23.67
CA SER A 315 9.76 41.50 -24.18
C SER A 315 10.47 41.75 -25.49
N GLU A 316 9.68 41.96 -26.51
CA GLU A 316 10.05 42.41 -27.85
C GLU A 316 11.07 43.55 -27.79
N ILE A 317 12.18 43.36 -28.50
CA ILE A 317 13.11 44.45 -28.80
C ILE A 317 12.44 45.24 -29.94
N PRO A 318 12.11 46.53 -29.75
CA PRO A 318 11.61 47.33 -30.86
C PRO A 318 12.73 47.54 -31.88
N ASN A 319 12.52 47.03 -33.10
CA ASN A 319 13.33 47.39 -34.26
C ASN A 319 13.15 48.86 -34.58
N SER A 320 14.15 49.66 -34.23
CA SER A 320 14.28 51.02 -34.76
C SER A 320 15.00 50.95 -36.13
N SER A 321 14.24 50.89 -37.18
CA SER A 321 14.70 51.21 -38.55
C SER A 321 14.78 52.69 -38.67
N SER A 322 16.00 53.23 -38.71
CA SER A 322 16.29 54.60 -39.11
C SER A 322 16.31 54.68 -40.63
N ASP A 323 15.29 55.29 -41.21
CA ASP A 323 15.30 55.80 -42.58
C ASP A 323 16.16 57.05 -42.64
N TYR A 324 17.31 56.97 -43.28
CA TYR A 324 17.99 58.13 -43.84
C TYR A 324 17.65 58.23 -45.29
N GLN A 325 16.84 59.24 -45.69
CA GLN A 325 16.71 59.73 -47.07
C GLN A 325 17.72 60.87 -47.23
N GLU A 326 18.58 60.68 -48.23
CA GLU A 326 19.39 61.74 -48.87
C GLU A 326 18.51 62.59 -49.79
N SER A 327 18.66 63.86 -49.71
CA SER A 327 18.75 64.84 -50.79
C SER A 327 19.03 66.24 -50.28
#